data_2b17b4ec676c19e506840733b03df75d
#
_entry.id   2b17b4ec676c19e506840733b03df75d
#
_cell.length_a   1.000
_cell.length_b   1.000
_cell.length_c   1.000
_cell.angle_alpha   90.00
_cell.angle_beta   90.00
_cell.angle_gamma   90.00
#
_symmetry.space_group_name_H-M   'P 1'
#
loop_
_entity.id
_entity.type
_entity.pdbx_description
1 polymer ?
#
loop_
_entity_poly.entity_id
_entity_poly.type
_entity_poly.pdbx_seq_one_letter_code
_entity_poly.pdbx_strand_id
1 'polypeptide(L)'
;MRMYCGAGFSPRGTLVPMSAWRTEVRRRLKACPTLVVLALGAVLLSAQQQPYVAPDPARALEGRYDLYPWWDANRGTPLPPSKDFGDPTGQLRLLNKSGAVETRGHPFFTALGSNGRSCVTCHQPTTAMSLSVDLIRIRWADTKGKDVLFAAVDGSNCPDLPQDKEESHSLLLERGLFRIALPWPPVAASGQPVKPDFRIEVVRDPTGCNKNPNLISVYRRPRVAANLKYIALPTGVTLMADGREPSLRSQAISAALTHEQASVAPTPTQLKQIEDFELQLFTAQQSDILGGLLGEPGGPPLLGADNVARGIAGPGALPATGNLAASFDPWRALSNLAIRQRAFRESVLRGVDLFGSREFRLEGGAQVTCATCHRPDINRSIDIGTTNLPTAKESPELPLFRIICDASAPSHRQLGRTFLTQDPGRGLITGKCADVGSTLMQQFRGLAARAPYFANGAARDLGELVDFYDRRFKIGLTDKEKRDLANFLSIL
;
A
#
# COMPACT_ATOMS: atom_id res chain seq x y z
N MET A 1 -32.41 44.37 -14.36
CA MET A 1 -31.71 45.47 -15.01
C MET A 1 -30.57 44.89 -15.81
N ARG A 2 -30.75 44.73 -17.11
CA ARG A 2 -29.76 44.12 -18.02
C ARG A 2 -28.78 45.20 -18.49
N MET A 3 -27.47 44.99 -18.31
CA MET A 3 -26.47 45.71 -19.08
C MET A 3 -25.59 44.67 -19.82
N TYR A 4 -25.68 44.75 -21.14
CA TYR A 4 -24.79 44.05 -22.06
C TYR A 4 -23.48 44.83 -22.19
N CYS A 5 -22.33 44.17 -21.98
CA CYS A 5 -21.02 44.60 -22.52
C CYS A 5 -20.63 43.57 -23.57
N GLY A 6 -20.88 43.85 -24.81
CA GLY A 6 -20.41 43.10 -25.94
C GLY A 6 -18.94 43.37 -26.21
N ALA A 7 -18.15 42.35 -26.34
CA ALA A 7 -16.81 42.39 -26.95
C ALA A 7 -16.78 41.33 -28.03
N GLY A 8 -16.83 41.76 -29.29
CA GLY A 8 -16.64 40.90 -30.45
C GLY A 8 -15.21 40.44 -30.56
N PHE A 9 -15.03 39.14 -30.73
CA PHE A 9 -13.76 38.54 -31.13
C PHE A 9 -13.72 38.43 -32.66
N SER A 10 -12.71 38.99 -33.30
CA SER A 10 -12.36 38.76 -34.68
C SER A 10 -11.28 37.70 -34.80
N PRO A 11 -11.42 36.69 -35.65
CA PRO A 11 -10.42 35.65 -35.82
C PRO A 11 -9.44 35.99 -36.95
N ARG A 12 -8.38 36.75 -36.68
CA ARG A 12 -7.19 36.76 -37.53
C ARG A 12 -5.96 36.95 -36.69
N GLY A 13 -5.11 35.90 -36.66
CA GLY A 13 -3.90 35.86 -35.87
C GLY A 13 -2.82 36.81 -36.39
N THR A 14 -2.34 37.63 -35.47
CA THR A 14 -1.02 38.26 -35.53
C THR A 14 -0.49 38.32 -34.11
N LEU A 15 0.69 37.74 -33.90
CA LEU A 15 1.41 37.78 -32.65
C LEU A 15 1.82 39.20 -32.30
N VAL A 16 1.30 39.74 -31.21
CA VAL A 16 1.67 41.04 -30.67
C VAL A 16 2.74 40.84 -29.61
N PRO A 17 3.82 41.64 -29.58
CA PRO A 17 4.92 41.47 -28.60
C PRO A 17 4.44 41.70 -27.16
N MET A 18 5.00 40.93 -26.24
CA MET A 18 4.63 40.90 -24.80
C MET A 18 4.73 42.24 -24.06
N SER A 19 5.44 43.22 -24.62
CA SER A 19 5.58 44.59 -24.07
C SER A 19 4.31 45.42 -24.25
N ALA A 20 3.56 45.22 -25.34
CA ALA A 20 2.31 45.93 -25.61
C ALA A 20 1.14 45.46 -24.70
N TRP A 21 1.19 44.22 -24.28
CA TRP A 21 0.19 43.61 -23.39
C TRP A 21 0.21 44.18 -21.96
N ARG A 22 1.44 44.46 -21.44
CA ARG A 22 1.60 45.05 -20.11
C ARG A 22 1.04 46.47 -19.99
N THR A 23 1.08 47.25 -21.07
CA THR A 23 0.60 48.62 -21.05
C THR A 23 -0.94 48.71 -21.13
N GLU A 24 -1.56 47.81 -21.89
CA GLU A 24 -3.03 47.75 -22.03
C GLU A 24 -3.70 47.23 -20.75
N VAL A 25 -3.11 46.24 -20.09
CA VAL A 25 -3.60 45.72 -18.79
C VAL A 25 -3.50 46.79 -17.70
N ARG A 26 -2.40 47.59 -17.67
CA ARG A 26 -2.27 48.72 -16.71
C ARG A 26 -3.28 49.85 -16.93
N ARG A 27 -3.69 50.16 -18.17
CA ARG A 27 -4.71 51.16 -18.45
C ARG A 27 -6.09 50.75 -17.98
N ARG A 28 -6.45 49.48 -18.14
CA ARG A 28 -7.79 48.97 -17.73
C ARG A 28 -7.93 48.80 -16.20
N LEU A 29 -6.82 48.53 -15.50
CA LEU A 29 -6.84 48.39 -14.03
C LEU A 29 -6.96 49.74 -13.29
N LYS A 30 -6.67 50.87 -13.93
CA LYS A 30 -6.87 52.22 -13.34
C LYS A 30 -8.33 52.70 -13.36
N ALA A 31 -9.20 52.06 -14.09
CA ALA A 31 -10.58 52.53 -14.30
C ALA A 31 -11.62 51.92 -13.35
N CYS A 32 -11.28 50.88 -12.53
CA CYS A 32 -12.27 50.30 -11.63
C CYS A 32 -11.60 49.56 -10.42
N PRO A 33 -11.21 50.27 -9.38
CA PRO A 33 -10.51 49.69 -8.23
C PRO A 33 -11.34 48.67 -7.42
N THR A 34 -12.67 48.79 -7.47
CA THR A 34 -13.58 47.92 -6.70
C THR A 34 -13.70 46.48 -7.29
N LEU A 35 -13.52 46.33 -8.61
CA LEU A 35 -13.61 45.03 -9.28
C LEU A 35 -12.33 44.16 -9.08
N VAL A 36 -11.19 44.77 -8.85
CA VAL A 36 -9.92 44.07 -8.64
C VAL A 36 -9.88 43.42 -7.26
N VAL A 37 -10.47 44.03 -6.26
CA VAL A 37 -10.52 43.47 -4.88
C VAL A 37 -11.50 42.27 -4.83
N LEU A 38 -12.63 42.35 -5.55
CA LEU A 38 -13.58 41.23 -5.63
C LEU A 38 -13.06 40.05 -6.47
N ALA A 39 -12.31 40.30 -7.54
CA ALA A 39 -11.69 39.23 -8.32
C ALA A 39 -10.54 38.53 -7.59
N LEU A 40 -9.72 39.26 -6.83
CA LEU A 40 -8.68 38.69 -5.98
C LEU A 40 -9.26 37.95 -4.77
N GLY A 41 -10.34 38.44 -4.19
CA GLY A 41 -11.08 37.76 -3.13
C GLY A 41 -11.73 36.45 -3.59
N ALA A 42 -12.33 36.43 -4.80
CA ALA A 42 -12.92 35.24 -5.38
C ALA A 42 -11.88 34.18 -5.79
N VAL A 43 -10.69 34.60 -6.26
CA VAL A 43 -9.58 33.67 -6.56
C VAL A 43 -8.96 33.09 -5.28
N LEU A 44 -8.90 33.85 -4.19
CA LEU A 44 -8.41 33.35 -2.91
C LEU A 44 -9.43 32.46 -2.19
N LEU A 45 -10.74 32.71 -2.36
CA LEU A 45 -11.79 31.86 -1.78
C LEU A 45 -12.00 30.58 -2.58
N SER A 46 -11.78 30.56 -3.89
CA SER A 46 -11.87 29.34 -4.71
C SER A 46 -10.66 28.42 -4.53
N ALA A 47 -9.53 28.92 -4.06
CA ALA A 47 -8.35 28.10 -3.75
C ALA A 47 -8.48 27.31 -2.42
N GLN A 48 -9.51 27.58 -1.61
CA GLN A 48 -9.70 26.95 -0.30
C GLN A 48 -10.67 25.76 -0.30
N GLN A 49 -11.31 25.42 -1.41
CA GLN A 49 -12.36 24.39 -1.46
C GLN A 49 -12.34 23.54 -2.73
N GLN A 50 -11.21 23.04 -3.16
CA GLN A 50 -11.26 21.88 -4.03
C GLN A 50 -11.02 20.62 -3.18
N PRO A 51 -12.02 19.71 -3.10
CA PRO A 51 -11.73 18.37 -2.60
C PRO A 51 -10.63 17.77 -3.47
N TYR A 52 -9.72 17.03 -2.85
CA TYR A 52 -8.76 16.21 -3.57
C TYR A 52 -9.56 15.30 -4.51
N VAL A 53 -9.62 15.67 -5.76
CA VAL A 53 -10.07 14.79 -6.83
C VAL A 53 -8.84 13.98 -7.19
N ALA A 54 -8.86 12.69 -6.86
CA ALA A 54 -7.85 11.78 -7.36
C ALA A 54 -7.73 12.00 -8.87
N PRO A 55 -6.53 12.24 -9.41
CA PRO A 55 -6.37 12.43 -10.85
C PRO A 55 -6.95 11.21 -11.56
N ASP A 56 -7.69 11.46 -12.66
CA ASP A 56 -8.18 10.42 -13.54
C ASP A 56 -6.99 9.48 -13.88
N PRO A 57 -7.06 8.19 -13.54
CA PRO A 57 -5.96 7.26 -13.78
C PRO A 57 -5.48 7.26 -15.24
N ALA A 58 -6.38 7.45 -16.20
CA ALA A 58 -6.03 7.52 -17.63
C ALA A 58 -5.26 8.80 -18.00
N ARG A 59 -5.56 9.94 -17.38
CA ARG A 59 -4.81 11.20 -17.58
C ARG A 59 -3.55 11.29 -16.74
N ALA A 60 -3.49 10.57 -15.63
CA ALA A 60 -2.32 10.50 -14.77
C ALA A 60 -1.19 9.70 -15.42
N LEU A 61 -1.47 8.84 -16.40
CA LEU A 61 -0.49 8.01 -17.11
C LEU A 61 0.22 8.75 -18.24
N GLU A 62 -0.40 9.75 -18.86
CA GLU A 62 0.24 10.54 -19.93
C GLU A 62 1.40 11.38 -19.35
N GLY A 63 2.64 10.93 -19.57
CA GLY A 63 3.88 11.60 -19.15
C GLY A 63 4.53 11.10 -17.87
N ARG A 64 4.05 10.01 -17.25
CA ARG A 64 4.61 9.47 -16.00
C ARG A 64 5.53 8.26 -16.15
N TYR A 65 5.78 7.79 -17.35
CA TYR A 65 6.65 6.62 -17.58
C TYR A 65 8.04 6.77 -16.97
N ASP A 66 8.59 7.99 -16.91
CA ASP A 66 9.89 8.25 -16.30
C ASP A 66 9.87 8.26 -14.76
N LEU A 67 8.69 8.36 -14.12
CA LEU A 67 8.55 8.40 -12.67
C LEU A 67 8.54 7.00 -12.05
N TYR A 68 8.22 5.95 -12.82
CA TYR A 68 8.06 4.58 -12.34
C TYR A 68 8.94 3.60 -13.10
N PRO A 69 10.29 3.66 -12.98
CA PRO A 69 11.15 2.71 -13.68
C PRO A 69 10.87 1.29 -13.18
N TRP A 70 10.60 0.39 -14.14
CA TRP A 70 10.43 -1.02 -13.88
C TRP A 70 11.79 -1.72 -13.79
N TRP A 71 11.96 -2.57 -12.78
CA TRP A 71 13.14 -3.40 -12.59
C TRP A 71 12.85 -4.80 -13.13
N ASP A 72 13.35 -5.08 -14.32
CA ASP A 72 13.18 -6.38 -14.96
C ASP A 72 14.09 -7.44 -14.32
N ALA A 73 13.57 -8.67 -14.21
CA ALA A 73 14.37 -9.84 -13.87
C ALA A 73 15.52 -10.00 -14.87
N ASN A 74 16.68 -10.41 -14.42
CA ASN A 74 17.89 -10.71 -15.21
C ASN A 74 18.51 -9.51 -15.97
N ARG A 75 17.98 -8.30 -15.84
CA ARG A 75 18.47 -7.13 -16.59
C ARG A 75 19.87 -6.70 -16.17
N GLY A 76 20.22 -6.89 -14.90
CA GLY A 76 21.54 -6.57 -14.37
C GLY A 76 21.81 -5.07 -14.21
N THR A 77 20.76 -4.24 -14.07
CA THR A 77 20.94 -2.83 -13.69
C THR A 77 21.32 -2.76 -12.22
N PRO A 78 22.50 -2.22 -11.84
CA PRO A 78 22.90 -2.16 -10.45
C PRO A 78 21.92 -1.33 -9.62
N LEU A 79 21.58 -1.82 -8.41
CA LEU A 79 20.82 -1.06 -7.44
C LEU A 79 21.78 -0.19 -6.63
N PRO A 80 21.69 1.15 -6.69
CA PRO A 80 22.57 2.02 -5.95
C PRO A 80 22.32 1.92 -4.43
N PRO A 81 23.26 2.40 -3.58
CA PRO A 81 23.09 2.38 -2.13
C PRO A 81 21.86 3.12 -1.66
N SER A 82 21.45 4.15 -2.39
CA SER A 82 20.24 4.94 -2.13
C SER A 82 19.67 5.44 -3.43
N LYS A 83 18.33 5.40 -3.56
CA LYS A 83 17.63 5.93 -4.73
C LYS A 83 16.26 6.45 -4.33
N ASP A 84 15.94 7.65 -4.84
CA ASP A 84 14.63 8.25 -4.70
C ASP A 84 13.79 7.91 -5.93
N PHE A 85 12.52 7.59 -5.69
CA PHE A 85 11.52 7.29 -6.70
C PHE A 85 10.33 8.21 -6.52
N GLY A 86 9.79 8.75 -7.62
CA GLY A 86 8.57 9.54 -7.59
C GLY A 86 7.36 8.70 -7.18
N ASP A 87 6.42 9.33 -6.48
CA ASP A 87 5.11 8.78 -6.13
C ASP A 87 4.04 9.89 -6.20
N PRO A 88 2.74 9.57 -6.04
CA PRO A 88 1.68 10.58 -6.18
C PRO A 88 1.77 11.77 -5.21
N THR A 89 2.47 11.63 -4.09
CA THR A 89 2.57 12.68 -3.07
C THR A 89 3.93 13.34 -2.99
N GLY A 90 4.98 12.72 -3.59
CA GLY A 90 6.33 13.24 -3.52
C GLY A 90 7.37 12.24 -3.97
N GLN A 91 8.24 11.81 -3.07
CA GLN A 91 9.29 10.86 -3.35
C GLN A 91 9.47 9.86 -2.21
N LEU A 92 9.51 8.59 -2.59
CA LEU A 92 9.93 7.49 -1.76
C LEU A 92 11.45 7.34 -1.86
N ARG A 93 12.15 7.04 -0.76
CA ARG A 93 13.55 6.59 -0.80
C ARG A 93 13.65 5.10 -0.50
N LEU A 94 14.40 4.40 -1.34
CA LEU A 94 14.94 3.07 -1.02
C LEU A 94 16.42 3.23 -0.68
N LEU A 95 16.83 2.62 0.45
CA LEU A 95 18.20 2.65 0.95
C LEU A 95 18.66 1.23 1.23
N ASN A 96 19.80 0.83 0.66
CA ASN A 96 20.49 -0.40 0.99
C ASN A 96 21.71 -0.07 1.87
N LYS A 97 21.65 -0.48 3.11
CA LYS A 97 22.69 -0.19 4.10
C LYS A 97 24.01 -0.91 3.81
N SER A 98 23.98 -2.00 3.03
CA SER A 98 25.19 -2.73 2.59
C SER A 98 25.91 -2.06 1.42
N GLY A 99 25.34 -0.97 0.86
CA GLY A 99 25.90 -0.29 -0.30
C GLY A 99 25.20 -0.67 -1.62
N ALA A 100 25.88 -0.46 -2.74
CA ALA A 100 25.36 -0.85 -4.05
C ALA A 100 25.24 -2.38 -4.18
N VAL A 101 24.22 -2.83 -4.92
CA VAL A 101 24.02 -4.25 -5.21
C VAL A 101 24.16 -4.48 -6.71
N GLU A 102 25.07 -5.39 -7.06
CA GLU A 102 25.11 -5.94 -8.41
C GLU A 102 23.93 -6.90 -8.57
N THR A 103 22.98 -6.54 -9.43
CA THR A 103 21.75 -7.32 -9.61
C THR A 103 21.92 -8.51 -10.54
N ARG A 104 22.96 -8.48 -11.42
CA ARG A 104 23.24 -9.58 -12.32
C ARG A 104 23.67 -10.83 -11.55
N GLY A 105 22.87 -11.90 -11.71
CA GLY A 105 23.13 -13.16 -10.99
C GLY A 105 22.76 -13.15 -9.51
N HIS A 106 22.29 -12.03 -8.97
CA HIS A 106 21.77 -12.00 -7.60
C HIS A 106 20.38 -12.65 -7.54
N PRO A 107 20.13 -13.64 -6.67
CA PRO A 107 18.93 -14.48 -6.71
C PRO A 107 17.61 -13.71 -6.48
N PHE A 108 17.62 -12.56 -5.84
CA PHE A 108 16.44 -11.69 -5.74
C PHE A 108 16.05 -11.07 -7.09
N PHE A 109 17.00 -10.88 -8.00
CA PHE A 109 16.81 -10.23 -9.30
C PHE A 109 16.92 -11.18 -10.48
N THR A 110 17.23 -12.45 -10.22
CA THR A 110 17.42 -13.48 -11.26
C THR A 110 16.34 -14.54 -11.11
N ALA A 111 15.73 -14.92 -12.24
CA ALA A 111 14.71 -15.98 -12.23
C ALA A 111 15.33 -17.30 -11.75
N LEU A 112 14.76 -17.87 -10.72
CA LEU A 112 15.16 -19.17 -10.14
C LEU A 112 14.30 -20.32 -10.66
N GLY A 113 13.13 -19.99 -11.22
CA GLY A 113 12.15 -20.94 -11.74
C GLY A 113 11.96 -20.88 -13.25
N SER A 114 10.97 -21.63 -13.74
CA SER A 114 10.75 -21.85 -15.17
C SER A 114 9.90 -20.77 -15.84
N ASN A 115 9.18 -19.94 -15.07
CA ASN A 115 8.28 -18.94 -15.63
C ASN A 115 8.91 -17.56 -15.86
N GLY A 116 10.23 -17.43 -15.65
CA GLY A 116 10.99 -16.20 -15.89
C GLY A 116 10.84 -15.12 -14.80
N ARG A 117 10.05 -15.37 -13.74
CA ARG A 117 9.90 -14.46 -12.61
C ARG A 117 11.08 -14.54 -11.65
N SER A 118 11.29 -13.46 -10.93
CA SER A 118 12.16 -13.36 -9.76
C SER A 118 11.45 -12.56 -8.67
N CYS A 119 12.04 -12.48 -7.48
CA CYS A 119 11.44 -11.72 -6.37
C CYS A 119 11.13 -10.27 -6.78
N VAL A 120 12.03 -9.61 -7.54
CA VAL A 120 11.83 -8.23 -8.01
C VAL A 120 10.62 -8.08 -8.93
N THR A 121 10.12 -9.13 -9.57
CA THR A 121 8.91 -9.05 -10.41
C THR A 121 7.70 -8.51 -9.62
N CYS A 122 7.56 -8.90 -8.35
CA CYS A 122 6.46 -8.47 -7.48
C CYS A 122 6.90 -7.50 -6.37
N HIS A 123 8.22 -7.36 -6.14
CA HIS A 123 8.79 -6.50 -5.11
C HIS A 123 9.62 -5.38 -5.74
N GLN A 124 8.90 -4.46 -6.42
CA GLN A 124 9.52 -3.37 -7.18
C GLN A 124 10.09 -2.27 -6.26
N PRO A 125 11.36 -1.89 -6.46
CA PRO A 125 11.99 -0.78 -5.74
C PRO A 125 11.18 0.51 -5.80
N THR A 126 10.60 0.79 -6.94
CA THR A 126 9.82 2.00 -7.26
C THR A 126 8.60 2.17 -6.35
N THR A 127 8.02 1.09 -5.85
CA THR A 127 6.81 1.08 -5.04
C THR A 127 7.03 0.44 -3.67
N ALA A 128 8.10 0.85 -3.00
CA ALA A 128 8.44 0.41 -1.64
C ALA A 128 8.68 -1.10 -1.52
N MET A 129 9.30 -1.73 -2.50
CA MET A 129 9.48 -3.19 -2.55
C MET A 129 8.14 -3.96 -2.45
N SER A 130 7.12 -3.43 -3.14
CA SER A 130 5.80 -4.00 -3.30
C SER A 130 5.30 -3.68 -4.72
N LEU A 131 3.99 -3.55 -4.94
CA LEU A 131 3.41 -3.10 -6.21
C LEU A 131 2.26 -2.11 -5.95
N SER A 132 2.12 -1.12 -6.84
CA SER A 132 0.90 -0.31 -6.97
C SER A 132 0.11 -0.73 -8.21
N VAL A 133 -1.19 -0.46 -8.21
CA VAL A 133 -2.05 -0.71 -9.38
C VAL A 133 -1.60 0.13 -10.57
N ASP A 134 -1.17 1.37 -10.34
CA ASP A 134 -0.67 2.24 -11.41
C ASP A 134 0.55 1.62 -12.12
N LEU A 135 1.52 1.13 -11.35
CA LEU A 135 2.71 0.46 -11.91
C LEU A 135 2.34 -0.82 -12.67
N ILE A 136 1.41 -1.61 -12.15
CA ILE A 136 0.91 -2.84 -12.81
C ILE A 136 0.24 -2.50 -14.15
N ARG A 137 -0.62 -1.47 -14.18
CA ARG A 137 -1.31 -1.02 -15.41
C ARG A 137 -0.35 -0.48 -16.45
N ILE A 138 0.66 0.30 -16.03
CA ILE A 138 1.73 0.75 -16.93
C ILE A 138 2.43 -0.47 -17.54
N ARG A 139 2.80 -1.45 -16.72
CA ARG A 139 3.48 -2.67 -17.20
C ARG A 139 2.62 -3.49 -18.15
N TRP A 140 1.31 -3.58 -17.90
CA TRP A 140 0.35 -4.22 -18.81
C TRP A 140 0.35 -3.51 -20.17
N ALA A 141 0.18 -2.19 -20.17
CA ALA A 141 0.11 -1.39 -21.39
C ALA A 141 1.41 -1.51 -22.23
N ASP A 142 2.58 -1.39 -21.58
CA ASP A 142 3.90 -1.46 -22.23
C ASP A 142 4.17 -2.82 -22.87
N THR A 143 3.76 -3.89 -22.19
CA THR A 143 4.05 -5.26 -22.63
C THR A 143 2.88 -5.93 -23.33
N LYS A 144 1.72 -5.27 -23.40
CA LYS A 144 0.45 -5.83 -23.89
C LYS A 144 0.11 -7.15 -23.18
N GLY A 145 0.27 -7.16 -21.86
CA GLY A 145 0.01 -8.31 -21.00
C GLY A 145 1.02 -9.45 -21.11
N LYS A 146 2.14 -9.29 -21.84
CA LYS A 146 3.13 -10.36 -22.07
C LYS A 146 4.23 -10.43 -20.99
N ASP A 147 4.23 -9.51 -20.04
CA ASP A 147 5.20 -9.57 -18.94
C ASP A 147 4.95 -10.79 -18.06
N VAL A 148 6.03 -11.34 -17.50
CA VAL A 148 5.99 -12.50 -16.60
C VAL A 148 5.19 -12.20 -15.31
N LEU A 149 4.97 -10.94 -14.96
CA LEU A 149 4.08 -10.52 -13.89
C LEU A 149 2.67 -11.11 -14.05
N PHE A 150 2.21 -11.22 -15.30
CA PHE A 150 0.87 -11.70 -15.65
C PHE A 150 0.79 -13.22 -15.88
N ALA A 151 1.84 -13.97 -15.48
CA ALA A 151 1.85 -15.42 -15.63
C ALA A 151 0.63 -16.09 -14.95
N ALA A 152 0.05 -17.08 -15.62
CA ALA A 152 -1.19 -17.74 -15.24
C ALA A 152 -1.20 -18.31 -13.81
N VAL A 153 -0.04 -18.68 -13.27
CA VAL A 153 0.08 -19.33 -11.96
C VAL A 153 -0.63 -18.55 -10.85
N ASP A 154 -0.46 -17.22 -10.85
CA ASP A 154 -1.04 -16.33 -9.84
C ASP A 154 -1.30 -14.89 -10.34
N GLY A 155 -0.76 -14.50 -11.50
CA GLY A 155 -0.95 -13.19 -12.13
C GLY A 155 -2.24 -13.05 -12.91
N SER A 156 -3.02 -14.11 -13.02
CA SER A 156 -4.39 -14.07 -13.57
C SER A 156 -5.42 -14.43 -12.49
N ASN A 157 -6.69 -14.11 -12.79
CA ASN A 157 -7.81 -14.46 -11.92
C ASN A 157 -7.95 -15.98 -11.76
N CYS A 158 -7.67 -16.74 -12.82
CA CYS A 158 -7.55 -18.21 -12.79
C CYS A 158 -6.69 -18.70 -13.95
N PRO A 159 -5.83 -19.74 -13.75
CA PRO A 159 -5.00 -20.29 -14.81
C PRO A 159 -5.78 -20.82 -16.01
N ASP A 160 -7.02 -21.26 -15.80
CA ASP A 160 -7.87 -21.86 -16.84
C ASP A 160 -8.56 -20.81 -17.74
N LEU A 161 -8.40 -19.53 -17.44
CA LEU A 161 -8.96 -18.43 -18.24
C LEU A 161 -8.05 -18.12 -19.45
N PRO A 162 -8.59 -17.51 -20.52
CA PRO A 162 -7.77 -17.03 -21.65
C PRO A 162 -6.76 -15.97 -21.17
N GLN A 163 -5.46 -16.27 -21.25
CA GLN A 163 -4.41 -15.44 -20.65
C GLN A 163 -4.06 -14.19 -21.48
N ASP A 164 -4.56 -14.08 -22.70
CA ASP A 164 -4.42 -12.93 -23.60
C ASP A 164 -5.48 -11.84 -23.36
N LYS A 165 -6.40 -12.05 -22.42
CA LYS A 165 -7.51 -11.17 -22.13
C LYS A 165 -7.28 -10.36 -20.85
N GLU A 166 -7.54 -9.05 -20.92
CA GLU A 166 -7.43 -8.14 -19.77
C GLU A 166 -8.37 -8.54 -18.63
N GLU A 167 -9.58 -8.99 -18.97
CA GLU A 167 -10.59 -9.45 -18.00
C GLU A 167 -10.09 -10.62 -17.16
N SER A 168 -9.22 -11.46 -17.70
CA SER A 168 -8.61 -12.58 -16.98
C SER A 168 -7.58 -12.14 -15.94
N HIS A 169 -7.18 -10.88 -15.96
CA HIS A 169 -6.23 -10.25 -15.06
C HIS A 169 -6.85 -9.08 -14.27
N SER A 170 -8.17 -8.92 -14.31
CA SER A 170 -8.86 -7.76 -13.73
C SER A 170 -8.56 -7.55 -12.24
N LEU A 171 -8.45 -8.61 -11.44
CA LEU A 171 -8.12 -8.50 -10.01
C LEU A 171 -6.71 -7.93 -9.79
N LEU A 172 -5.75 -8.31 -10.63
CA LEU A 172 -4.41 -7.74 -10.58
C LEU A 172 -4.39 -6.30 -11.08
N LEU A 173 -5.06 -6.02 -12.20
CA LEU A 173 -5.08 -4.71 -12.84
C LEU A 173 -5.89 -3.65 -12.06
N GLU A 174 -6.91 -4.05 -11.32
CA GLU A 174 -7.78 -3.12 -10.59
C GLU A 174 -7.43 -2.99 -9.12
N ARG A 175 -6.89 -4.07 -8.51
CA ARG A 175 -6.66 -4.15 -7.07
C ARG A 175 -5.25 -4.60 -6.68
N GLY A 176 -4.41 -4.95 -7.64
CA GLY A 176 -3.06 -5.46 -7.39
C GLY A 176 -3.07 -6.83 -6.68
N LEU A 177 -4.06 -7.67 -6.97
CA LEU A 177 -4.26 -8.96 -6.31
C LEU A 177 -3.70 -10.11 -7.12
N PHE A 178 -2.89 -10.91 -6.46
CA PHE A 178 -2.41 -12.19 -6.94
C PHE A 178 -3.23 -13.33 -6.35
N ARG A 179 -3.46 -14.37 -7.16
CA ARG A 179 -4.10 -15.60 -6.71
C ARG A 179 -3.14 -16.38 -5.81
N ILE A 180 -3.60 -16.76 -4.64
CA ILE A 180 -2.88 -17.64 -3.72
C ILE A 180 -3.69 -18.92 -3.58
N ALA A 181 -3.17 -20.00 -4.16
CA ALA A 181 -3.80 -21.32 -4.09
C ALA A 181 -3.19 -22.12 -2.94
N LEU A 182 -4.00 -22.53 -1.98
CA LEU A 182 -3.56 -23.24 -0.79
C LEU A 182 -4.26 -24.61 -0.70
N PRO A 183 -3.55 -25.66 -0.26
CA PRO A 183 -4.15 -26.98 -0.09
C PRO A 183 -5.25 -26.94 0.98
N TRP A 184 -6.30 -27.73 0.76
CA TRP A 184 -7.35 -27.96 1.73
C TRP A 184 -7.66 -29.46 1.82
N PRO A 185 -7.62 -30.11 2.98
CA PRO A 185 -7.21 -29.57 4.29
C PRO A 185 -5.78 -28.98 4.31
N PRO A 186 -5.46 -28.11 5.29
CA PRO A 186 -4.11 -27.57 5.44
C PRO A 186 -3.07 -28.66 5.57
N VAL A 187 -1.83 -28.36 5.16
CA VAL A 187 -0.68 -29.27 5.31
C VAL A 187 0.32 -28.67 6.26
N ALA A 188 0.70 -29.41 7.29
CA ALA A 188 1.74 -29.00 8.25
C ALA A 188 3.11 -28.97 7.57
N ALA A 189 4.10 -28.30 8.21
CA ALA A 189 5.48 -28.28 7.74
C ALA A 189 6.12 -29.70 7.63
N SER A 190 5.57 -30.69 8.34
CA SER A 190 5.94 -32.11 8.23
C SER A 190 5.40 -32.80 6.97
N GLY A 191 4.58 -32.11 6.14
CA GLY A 191 3.90 -32.69 4.99
C GLY A 191 2.62 -33.45 5.33
N GLN A 192 2.24 -33.53 6.60
CA GLN A 192 1.02 -34.24 7.02
C GLN A 192 -0.21 -33.34 6.97
N PRO A 193 -1.38 -33.83 6.50
CA PRO A 193 -2.64 -33.09 6.57
C PRO A 193 -3.01 -32.71 8.00
N VAL A 194 -3.42 -31.47 8.19
CA VAL A 194 -3.98 -30.99 9.46
C VAL A 194 -5.50 -31.21 9.41
N LYS A 195 -6.06 -31.87 10.42
CA LYS A 195 -7.52 -32.01 10.53
C LYS A 195 -8.13 -30.66 10.90
N PRO A 196 -8.93 -30.04 10.03
CA PRO A 196 -9.59 -28.77 10.38
C PRO A 196 -10.69 -28.99 11.42
N ASP A 197 -10.96 -27.99 12.23
CA ASP A 197 -12.09 -27.91 13.15
C ASP A 197 -13.26 -27.07 12.58
N PHE A 198 -13.26 -26.85 11.25
CA PHE A 198 -14.30 -26.18 10.50
C PHE A 198 -14.39 -26.70 9.06
N ARG A 199 -15.51 -26.43 8.39
CA ARG A 199 -15.72 -26.71 6.98
C ARG A 199 -15.79 -25.41 6.18
N ILE A 200 -15.37 -25.48 4.91
CA ILE A 200 -15.45 -24.40 3.92
C ILE A 200 -16.46 -24.83 2.84
N GLU A 201 -17.43 -23.97 2.57
CA GLU A 201 -18.34 -24.09 1.44
C GLU A 201 -18.13 -22.89 0.50
N VAL A 202 -17.96 -23.14 -0.79
CA VAL A 202 -17.86 -22.07 -1.79
C VAL A 202 -19.27 -21.58 -2.11
N VAL A 203 -19.62 -20.37 -1.67
CA VAL A 203 -20.95 -19.77 -1.90
C VAL A 203 -21.00 -19.05 -3.24
N ARG A 204 -19.91 -18.40 -3.61
CA ARG A 204 -19.74 -17.71 -4.89
C ARG A 204 -18.29 -17.79 -5.33
N ASP A 205 -18.06 -18.05 -6.61
CA ASP A 205 -16.74 -18.07 -7.22
C ASP A 205 -16.77 -17.40 -8.59
N PRO A 206 -16.67 -16.06 -8.64
CA PRO A 206 -16.69 -15.31 -9.90
C PRO A 206 -15.45 -15.58 -10.76
N THR A 207 -14.37 -16.09 -10.16
CA THR A 207 -13.12 -16.42 -10.87
C THR A 207 -13.12 -17.82 -11.46
N GLY A 208 -13.98 -18.69 -10.98
CA GLY A 208 -14.04 -20.11 -11.39
C GLY A 208 -12.87 -20.97 -10.90
N CYS A 209 -12.06 -20.45 -9.94
CA CYS A 209 -10.82 -21.08 -9.50
C CYS A 209 -10.95 -21.95 -8.24
N ASN A 210 -12.15 -22.08 -7.68
CA ASN A 210 -12.42 -22.90 -6.49
C ASN A 210 -13.28 -24.14 -6.80
N LYS A 211 -13.10 -24.71 -7.99
CA LYS A 211 -13.82 -25.96 -8.40
C LYS A 211 -13.21 -27.21 -7.78
N ASN A 212 -11.91 -27.17 -7.46
CA ASN A 212 -11.21 -28.29 -6.82
C ASN A 212 -11.41 -28.22 -5.30
N PRO A 213 -12.06 -29.21 -4.66
CA PRO A 213 -12.31 -29.19 -3.22
C PRO A 213 -11.03 -29.31 -2.37
N ASN A 214 -9.93 -29.76 -2.97
CA ASN A 214 -8.63 -29.91 -2.29
C ASN A 214 -7.74 -28.66 -2.41
N LEU A 215 -8.27 -27.57 -3.00
CA LEU A 215 -7.51 -26.34 -3.24
C LEU A 215 -8.41 -25.13 -3.02
N ILE A 216 -8.01 -24.23 -2.15
CA ILE A 216 -8.71 -22.95 -1.94
C ILE A 216 -7.87 -21.83 -2.55
N SER A 217 -8.45 -21.12 -3.51
CA SER A 217 -7.86 -19.92 -4.12
C SER A 217 -8.42 -18.67 -3.47
N VAL A 218 -7.52 -17.86 -2.90
CA VAL A 218 -7.78 -16.52 -2.36
C VAL A 218 -6.92 -15.49 -3.08
N TYR A 219 -7.23 -14.21 -2.92
CA TYR A 219 -6.59 -13.14 -3.70
C TYR A 219 -6.01 -12.08 -2.77
N ARG A 220 -4.69 -11.84 -2.88
CA ARG A 220 -3.97 -11.00 -1.92
C ARG A 220 -2.94 -10.12 -2.61
N ARG A 221 -2.70 -8.96 -2.02
CA ARG A 221 -1.64 -8.07 -2.45
C ARG A 221 -0.26 -8.54 -1.98
N PRO A 222 0.83 -8.27 -2.76
CA PRO A 222 2.19 -8.51 -2.31
C PRO A 222 2.51 -7.63 -1.09
N ARG A 223 3.24 -8.20 -0.14
CA ARG A 223 3.71 -7.48 1.04
C ARG A 223 5.00 -6.73 0.71
N VAL A 224 5.32 -5.72 1.52
CA VAL A 224 6.55 -4.95 1.39
C VAL A 224 7.76 -5.82 1.78
N ALA A 225 8.75 -5.98 0.88
CA ALA A 225 10.01 -6.67 1.11
C ALA A 225 11.15 -5.71 1.47
N ALA A 226 10.86 -4.70 2.29
CA ALA A 226 11.83 -3.79 2.88
C ALA A 226 11.51 -3.58 4.36
N ASN A 227 12.44 -3.04 5.13
CA ASN A 227 12.34 -2.88 6.58
C ASN A 227 12.20 -4.22 7.33
N LEU A 228 12.52 -5.34 6.69
CA LEU A 228 12.29 -6.68 7.21
C LEU A 228 13.16 -6.99 8.43
N LYS A 229 14.27 -6.28 8.62
CA LYS A 229 15.07 -6.34 9.84
C LYS A 229 14.23 -6.18 11.12
N TYR A 230 13.21 -5.32 11.07
CA TYR A 230 12.34 -5.06 12.22
C TYR A 230 11.15 -6.01 12.33
N ILE A 231 10.88 -6.78 11.29
CA ILE A 231 9.71 -7.66 11.18
C ILE A 231 10.11 -9.11 11.34
N ALA A 232 11.21 -9.54 10.67
CA ALA A 232 11.57 -10.93 10.54
C ALA A 232 12.56 -11.42 11.62
N LEU A 233 13.30 -10.51 12.28
CA LEU A 233 14.28 -10.90 13.32
C LEU A 233 13.69 -11.14 14.71
N PRO A 234 12.61 -10.48 15.17
CA PRO A 234 12.01 -10.80 16.46
C PRO A 234 11.49 -12.24 16.50
N THR A 235 11.75 -12.95 17.59
CA THR A 235 11.26 -14.31 17.81
C THR A 235 9.74 -14.39 17.77
N GLY A 236 9.19 -15.43 17.15
CA GLY A 236 7.74 -15.68 17.07
C GLY A 236 7.02 -14.83 16.00
N VAL A 237 7.74 -14.07 15.19
CA VAL A 237 7.19 -13.39 14.02
C VAL A 237 7.14 -14.37 12.85
N THR A 238 6.02 -14.35 12.14
CA THR A 238 5.81 -15.15 10.93
C THR A 238 5.65 -14.23 9.72
N LEU A 239 5.83 -14.77 8.52
CA LEU A 239 5.79 -14.04 7.25
C LEU A 239 4.64 -14.54 6.36
N MET A 240 4.46 -13.93 5.20
CA MET A 240 3.29 -14.04 4.32
C MET A 240 2.04 -13.40 4.97
N ALA A 241 0.98 -13.22 4.19
CA ALA A 241 -0.24 -12.56 4.71
C ALA A 241 -0.95 -13.39 5.80
N ASP A 242 -0.88 -14.70 5.71
CA ASP A 242 -1.49 -15.68 6.63
C ASP A 242 -0.54 -16.21 7.71
N GLY A 243 0.70 -15.72 7.72
CA GLY A 243 1.69 -16.11 8.73
C GLY A 243 2.19 -17.56 8.60
N ARG A 244 2.18 -18.12 7.39
CA ARG A 244 2.59 -19.52 7.17
C ARG A 244 4.09 -19.75 7.22
N GLU A 245 4.91 -18.71 7.01
CA GLU A 245 6.36 -18.84 6.95
C GLU A 245 7.04 -18.32 8.22
N PRO A 246 7.82 -19.15 8.92
CA PRO A 246 8.43 -18.79 10.19
C PRO A 246 9.75 -18.00 10.05
N SER A 247 10.29 -17.86 8.83
CA SER A 247 11.56 -17.16 8.58
C SER A 247 11.63 -16.61 7.15
N LEU A 248 12.57 -15.68 6.90
CA LEU A 248 12.89 -15.21 5.54
C LEU A 248 13.34 -16.35 4.65
N ARG A 249 14.14 -17.26 5.17
CA ARG A 249 14.62 -18.44 4.44
C ARG A 249 13.49 -19.35 3.98
N SER A 250 12.57 -19.71 4.87
CA SER A 250 11.40 -20.53 4.50
C SER A 250 10.49 -19.79 3.53
N GLN A 251 10.34 -18.49 3.71
CA GLN A 251 9.55 -17.64 2.81
C GLN A 251 10.18 -17.60 1.40
N ALA A 252 11.50 -17.43 1.27
CA ALA A 252 12.18 -17.42 -0.02
C ALA A 252 12.07 -18.79 -0.73
N ILE A 253 12.17 -19.90 -0.01
CA ILE A 253 11.96 -21.26 -0.55
C ILE A 253 10.51 -21.37 -1.08
N SER A 254 9.54 -21.04 -0.26
CA SER A 254 8.12 -21.11 -0.61
C SER A 254 7.79 -20.25 -1.83
N ALA A 255 8.30 -19.01 -1.88
CA ALA A 255 8.09 -18.11 -3.00
C ALA A 255 8.71 -18.61 -4.31
N ALA A 256 9.96 -19.09 -4.27
CA ALA A 256 10.63 -19.65 -5.45
C ALA A 256 9.87 -20.86 -6.02
N LEU A 257 9.47 -21.79 -5.16
CA LEU A 257 8.74 -22.99 -5.60
C LEU A 257 7.34 -22.68 -6.12
N THR A 258 6.61 -21.71 -5.54
CA THR A 258 5.23 -21.41 -5.90
C THR A 258 5.10 -20.32 -6.96
N HIS A 259 5.66 -19.13 -6.71
CA HIS A 259 5.48 -17.97 -7.60
C HIS A 259 6.43 -17.95 -8.80
N GLU A 260 7.65 -18.44 -8.63
CA GLU A 260 8.62 -18.55 -9.73
C GLU A 260 8.59 -19.92 -10.41
N GLN A 261 7.83 -20.91 -9.86
CA GLN A 261 7.72 -22.28 -10.37
C GLN A 261 9.10 -22.98 -10.50
N ALA A 262 9.96 -22.78 -9.50
CA ALA A 262 11.23 -23.47 -9.42
C ALA A 262 11.00 -24.96 -9.16
N SER A 263 11.74 -25.82 -9.88
CA SER A 263 11.66 -27.29 -9.72
C SER A 263 12.39 -27.78 -8.49
N VAL A 264 13.35 -27.00 -7.97
CA VAL A 264 14.14 -27.27 -6.79
C VAL A 264 14.24 -26.01 -5.93
N ALA A 265 14.39 -26.19 -4.63
CA ALA A 265 14.61 -25.07 -3.71
C ALA A 265 15.90 -24.33 -4.03
N PRO A 266 15.97 -23.00 -3.80
CA PRO A 266 17.20 -22.25 -3.93
C PRO A 266 18.32 -22.83 -3.04
N THR A 267 19.56 -22.77 -3.52
CA THR A 267 20.71 -23.26 -2.76
C THR A 267 20.91 -22.47 -1.46
N PRO A 268 21.62 -23.03 -0.46
CA PRO A 268 21.92 -22.32 0.79
C PRO A 268 22.62 -20.97 0.56
N THR A 269 23.46 -20.87 -0.45
CA THR A 269 24.14 -19.62 -0.83
C THR A 269 23.15 -18.59 -1.38
N GLN A 270 22.25 -18.99 -2.28
CA GLN A 270 21.21 -18.11 -2.82
C GLN A 270 20.26 -17.61 -1.72
N LEU A 271 19.84 -18.50 -0.83
CA LEU A 271 18.99 -18.15 0.31
C LEU A 271 19.66 -17.12 1.22
N LYS A 272 20.95 -17.32 1.49
CA LYS A 272 21.72 -16.34 2.30
C LYS A 272 21.83 -14.99 1.60
N GLN A 273 22.04 -14.95 0.29
CA GLN A 273 22.07 -13.69 -0.47
C GLN A 273 20.73 -12.96 -0.42
N ILE A 274 19.61 -13.67 -0.56
CA ILE A 274 18.27 -13.09 -0.44
C ILE A 274 18.05 -12.53 0.98
N GLU A 275 18.32 -13.31 2.02
CA GLU A 275 18.18 -12.88 3.41
C GLU A 275 19.04 -11.64 3.72
N ASP A 276 20.33 -11.67 3.36
CA ASP A 276 21.24 -10.55 3.60
C ASP A 276 20.77 -9.28 2.90
N PHE A 277 20.28 -9.39 1.67
CA PHE A 277 19.74 -8.27 0.90
C PHE A 277 18.50 -7.70 1.55
N GLU A 278 17.48 -8.52 1.83
CA GLU A 278 16.22 -8.07 2.40
C GLU A 278 16.39 -7.43 3.80
N LEU A 279 17.31 -7.92 4.61
CA LEU A 279 17.58 -7.36 5.93
C LEU A 279 18.32 -6.02 5.91
N GLN A 280 18.92 -5.64 4.78
CA GLN A 280 19.64 -4.37 4.62
C GLN A 280 18.83 -3.31 3.84
N LEU A 281 17.65 -3.69 3.33
CA LEU A 281 16.77 -2.75 2.63
C LEU A 281 15.86 -1.97 3.58
N PHE A 282 15.86 -0.65 3.40
CA PHE A 282 15.00 0.26 4.15
C PHE A 282 14.27 1.18 3.18
N THR A 283 13.03 1.49 3.50
CA THR A 283 12.20 2.41 2.71
C THR A 283 11.31 3.25 3.61
N ALA A 284 11.11 4.48 3.22
CA ALA A 284 10.11 5.40 3.78
C ALA A 284 9.91 6.58 2.81
N GLN A 285 8.85 7.34 3.03
CA GLN A 285 8.64 8.58 2.31
C GLN A 285 9.79 9.55 2.62
N GLN A 286 10.40 10.12 1.58
CA GLN A 286 11.56 11.01 1.68
C GLN A 286 11.20 12.48 1.57
N SER A 287 10.22 12.78 0.72
CA SER A 287 9.68 14.12 0.55
C SER A 287 8.20 14.08 0.19
N ASP A 288 7.50 15.17 0.47
CA ASP A 288 6.13 15.41 0.08
C ASP A 288 6.04 16.73 -0.71
N ILE A 289 5.19 16.80 -1.73
CA ILE A 289 5.05 17.97 -2.61
C ILE A 289 4.69 19.22 -1.82
N LEU A 290 3.87 19.09 -0.77
CA LEU A 290 3.45 20.18 0.08
C LEU A 290 4.30 20.27 1.34
N GLY A 291 4.64 19.12 1.94
CA GLY A 291 5.38 19.01 3.20
C GLY A 291 6.88 19.29 3.11
N GLY A 292 7.45 19.18 1.89
CA GLY A 292 8.87 19.32 1.65
C GLY A 292 9.67 18.08 2.06
N LEU A 293 10.95 18.26 2.39
CA LEU A 293 11.83 17.17 2.84
C LEU A 293 11.36 16.65 4.21
N LEU A 294 11.22 15.32 4.34
CA LEU A 294 10.69 14.69 5.55
C LEU A 294 11.79 14.21 6.51
N GLY A 295 12.87 13.64 5.97
CA GLY A 295 14.03 13.19 6.76
C GLY A 295 15.07 14.27 7.00
N GLU A 296 14.70 15.55 7.12
CA GLU A 296 15.60 16.67 7.33
C GLU A 296 16.31 16.61 8.69
N PRO A 297 17.56 17.08 8.79
CA PRO A 297 18.25 17.18 10.08
C PRO A 297 17.47 18.04 11.07
N GLY A 298 17.28 17.53 12.29
CA GLY A 298 16.47 18.19 13.31
C GLY A 298 14.96 18.09 13.11
N GLY A 299 14.50 17.36 12.08
CA GLY A 299 13.09 17.02 11.87
C GLY A 299 12.61 15.83 12.71
N PRO A 300 11.34 15.40 12.53
CA PRO A 300 10.79 14.27 13.23
C PRO A 300 11.61 12.99 13.02
N PRO A 301 12.10 12.32 14.09
CA PRO A 301 12.96 11.14 13.97
C PRO A 301 12.27 9.92 13.32
N LEU A 302 10.95 9.95 13.24
CA LEU A 302 10.17 8.88 12.61
C LEU A 302 10.11 8.98 11.08
N LEU A 303 10.56 10.08 10.47
CA LEU A 303 10.43 10.33 9.05
C LEU A 303 11.74 10.10 8.30
N GLY A 304 11.62 9.67 7.04
CA GLY A 304 12.74 9.44 6.13
C GLY A 304 13.42 8.09 6.27
N ALA A 305 13.87 7.52 5.14
CA ALA A 305 14.49 6.20 5.08
C ALA A 305 15.80 6.11 5.86
N ASP A 306 16.57 7.20 5.94
CA ASP A 306 17.82 7.24 6.72
C ASP A 306 17.58 7.04 8.21
N ASN A 307 16.52 7.62 8.76
CA ASN A 307 16.14 7.42 10.16
C ASN A 307 15.66 5.99 10.40
N VAL A 308 14.90 5.41 9.47
CA VAL A 308 14.50 4.01 9.52
C VAL A 308 15.74 3.09 9.50
N ALA A 309 16.68 3.31 8.60
CA ALA A 309 17.90 2.50 8.48
C ALA A 309 18.81 2.57 9.72
N ARG A 310 18.85 3.73 10.40
CA ARG A 310 19.59 3.90 11.66
C ARG A 310 18.90 3.24 12.86
N GLY A 311 17.67 2.79 12.71
CA GLY A 311 16.88 2.22 13.80
C GLY A 311 16.20 3.29 14.68
N ILE A 312 16.30 4.57 14.31
CA ILE A 312 15.65 5.66 15.04
C ILE A 312 14.14 5.67 14.76
N ALA A 313 13.78 5.35 13.52
CA ALA A 313 12.40 5.35 13.02
C ALA A 313 11.87 3.96 12.66
N GLY A 314 12.58 2.92 13.04
CA GLY A 314 12.14 1.54 12.83
C GLY A 314 10.93 1.18 13.70
N PRO A 315 10.31 0.04 13.47
CA PRO A 315 9.17 -0.42 14.27
C PRO A 315 9.43 -0.52 15.77
N GLY A 316 10.69 -0.71 16.18
CA GLY A 316 11.08 -0.71 17.58
C GLY A 316 11.62 0.63 18.10
N ALA A 317 11.63 1.67 17.27
CA ALA A 317 12.24 2.96 17.59
C ALA A 317 11.27 4.00 18.16
N LEU A 318 9.96 3.74 18.17
CA LEU A 318 9.08 4.52 19.01
C LEU A 318 9.39 4.18 20.46
N PRO A 319 9.55 5.19 21.34
CA PRO A 319 9.73 4.94 22.76
C PRO A 319 8.65 3.96 23.25
N ALA A 320 9.05 2.96 24.03
CA ALA A 320 8.12 1.96 24.58
C ALA A 320 7.00 2.58 25.45
N THR A 321 7.21 3.82 25.87
CA THR A 321 6.27 4.70 26.55
C THR A 321 5.60 5.68 25.58
N GLY A 322 5.70 5.41 24.32
CA GLY A 322 5.39 6.03 23.07
C GLY A 322 4.42 7.19 23.08
N ASN A 323 4.90 8.36 23.33
CA ASN A 323 4.20 9.55 22.86
C ASN A 323 4.56 9.75 21.37
N LEU A 324 3.77 9.16 20.47
CA LEU A 324 3.88 9.37 19.03
C LEU A 324 3.92 10.88 18.72
N ALA A 325 3.11 11.67 19.44
CA ALA A 325 3.04 13.11 19.30
C ALA A 325 4.40 13.79 19.59
N ALA A 326 5.11 13.38 20.64
CA ALA A 326 6.42 13.94 20.99
C ALA A 326 7.48 13.69 19.90
N SER A 327 7.36 12.62 19.13
CA SER A 327 8.26 12.36 17.99
C SER A 327 8.12 13.42 16.89
N PHE A 328 7.06 14.22 16.89
CA PHE A 328 6.81 15.30 15.94
C PHE A 328 7.01 16.71 16.56
N ASP A 329 7.48 16.82 17.80
CA ASP A 329 7.79 18.12 18.43
C ASP A 329 8.75 18.99 17.61
N PRO A 330 9.75 18.44 16.88
CA PRO A 330 10.56 19.25 15.98
C PRO A 330 9.73 20.06 14.97
N TRP A 331 8.65 19.50 14.43
CA TRP A 331 7.79 20.24 13.50
C TRP A 331 6.87 21.24 14.20
N ARG A 332 6.54 21.04 15.47
CA ARG A 332 5.77 22.03 16.27
C ARG A 332 6.58 23.28 16.56
N ALA A 333 7.90 23.13 16.66
CA ALA A 333 8.83 24.24 16.95
C ALA A 333 9.27 25.03 15.68
N LEU A 334 9.02 24.53 14.48
CA LEU A 334 9.50 25.16 13.25
C LEU A 334 8.74 26.46 12.96
N SER A 335 9.52 27.54 12.76
CA SER A 335 9.11 28.82 12.21
C SER A 335 9.65 28.97 10.78
N ASN A 336 9.22 29.97 10.03
CA ASN A 336 9.73 30.33 8.70
C ASN A 336 9.45 29.32 7.57
N LEU A 337 8.36 28.58 7.65
CA LEU A 337 7.88 27.73 6.55
C LEU A 337 7.04 28.53 5.56
N ALA A 338 7.09 28.14 4.28
CA ALA A 338 6.14 28.63 3.28
C ALA A 338 4.69 28.31 3.72
N ILE A 339 3.72 29.15 3.38
CA ILE A 339 2.32 29.04 3.85
C ILE A 339 1.74 27.64 3.59
N ARG A 340 1.94 27.09 2.39
CA ARG A 340 1.43 25.76 2.03
C ARG A 340 2.09 24.64 2.82
N GLN A 341 3.41 24.74 3.00
CA GLN A 341 4.19 23.78 3.77
C GLN A 341 3.76 23.77 5.23
N ARG A 342 3.59 24.95 5.82
CA ARG A 342 3.08 25.09 7.19
C ARG A 342 1.69 24.44 7.33
N ALA A 343 0.76 24.80 6.45
CA ALA A 343 -0.61 24.26 6.50
C ALA A 343 -0.64 22.73 6.39
N PHE A 344 0.20 22.14 5.52
CA PHE A 344 0.31 20.69 5.38
C PHE A 344 0.92 20.05 6.65
N ARG A 345 2.05 20.57 7.17
CA ARG A 345 2.69 20.04 8.39
C ARG A 345 1.77 20.17 9.61
N GLU A 346 1.02 21.24 9.74
CA GLU A 346 -0.01 21.41 10.79
C GLU A 346 -1.13 20.37 10.64
N SER A 347 -1.55 20.03 9.40
CA SER A 347 -2.49 18.96 9.14
C SER A 347 -1.94 17.61 9.59
N VAL A 348 -0.67 17.31 9.23
CA VAL A 348 0.03 16.10 9.68
C VAL A 348 0.08 16.02 11.21
N LEU A 349 0.44 17.10 11.89
CA LEU A 349 0.51 17.15 13.36
C LEU A 349 -0.83 16.84 14.02
N ARG A 350 -1.94 17.38 13.48
CA ARG A 350 -3.28 17.01 13.93
C ARG A 350 -3.61 15.54 13.66
N GLY A 351 -3.17 15.01 12.51
CA GLY A 351 -3.31 13.59 12.17
C GLY A 351 -2.55 12.69 13.14
N VAL A 352 -1.32 13.06 13.53
CA VAL A 352 -0.52 12.39 14.56
C VAL A 352 -1.26 12.36 15.90
N ASP A 353 -1.78 13.52 16.32
CA ASP A 353 -2.52 13.64 17.58
C ASP A 353 -3.79 12.76 17.56
N LEU A 354 -4.56 12.80 16.48
CA LEU A 354 -5.74 11.94 16.29
C LEU A 354 -5.38 10.46 16.33
N PHE A 355 -4.33 10.06 15.62
CA PHE A 355 -3.90 8.67 15.57
C PHE A 355 -3.50 8.12 16.95
N GLY A 356 -2.86 8.94 17.76
CA GLY A 356 -2.39 8.59 19.10
C GLY A 356 -3.45 8.71 20.20
N SER A 357 -4.44 9.61 20.05
CA SER A 357 -5.32 10.00 21.15
C SER A 357 -6.82 9.84 20.89
N ARG A 358 -7.28 9.75 19.61
CA ARG A 358 -8.71 9.57 19.33
C ARG A 358 -9.15 8.18 19.78
N GLU A 359 -9.89 8.12 20.85
CA GLU A 359 -10.43 6.89 21.40
C GLU A 359 -11.69 6.42 20.68
N PHE A 360 -11.81 5.11 20.52
CA PHE A 360 -13.01 4.44 20.03
C PHE A 360 -13.14 3.05 20.68
N ARG A 361 -14.31 2.44 20.54
CA ARG A 361 -14.61 1.14 21.17
C ARG A 361 -14.56 0.01 20.14
N LEU A 362 -13.87 -1.06 20.48
CA LEU A 362 -13.96 -2.33 19.76
C LEU A 362 -15.24 -3.09 20.12
N GLU A 363 -15.61 -4.05 19.27
CA GLU A 363 -16.64 -5.04 19.60
C GLU A 363 -16.20 -5.81 20.84
N GLY A 364 -16.67 -5.85 21.89
CA GLY A 364 -16.18 -6.42 23.16
C GLY A 364 -15.85 -5.37 24.21
N GLY A 365 -16.03 -4.08 23.86
CA GLY A 365 -16.06 -2.97 24.79
C GLY A 365 -14.72 -2.33 25.13
N ALA A 366 -13.60 -2.90 24.66
CA ALA A 366 -12.27 -2.33 24.89
C ALA A 366 -12.14 -0.95 24.24
N GLN A 367 -11.67 0.03 25.00
CA GLN A 367 -11.38 1.38 24.52
C GLN A 367 -9.93 1.44 24.02
N VAL A 368 -9.75 1.87 22.79
CA VAL A 368 -8.46 1.86 22.08
C VAL A 368 -8.30 3.10 21.21
N THR A 369 -7.08 3.35 20.77
CA THR A 369 -6.74 4.33 19.73
C THR A 369 -6.17 3.61 18.51
N CYS A 370 -5.94 4.30 17.38
CA CYS A 370 -5.25 3.71 16.23
C CYS A 370 -3.85 3.20 16.64
N ALA A 371 -3.12 3.99 17.45
CA ALA A 371 -1.80 3.64 17.95
C ALA A 371 -1.79 2.40 18.88
N THR A 372 -2.90 2.03 19.47
CA THR A 372 -3.00 0.81 20.31
C THR A 372 -2.69 -0.45 19.50
N CYS A 373 -3.20 -0.51 18.25
CA CYS A 373 -2.99 -1.64 17.36
C CYS A 373 -1.84 -1.39 16.37
N HIS A 374 -1.72 -0.17 15.89
CA HIS A 374 -0.73 0.22 14.89
C HIS A 374 0.47 0.91 15.54
N ARG A 375 1.05 0.27 16.53
CA ARG A 375 2.30 0.78 17.12
C ARG A 375 3.47 0.46 16.19
N PRO A 376 4.41 1.39 16.01
CA PRO A 376 5.61 1.14 15.21
C PRO A 376 6.50 0.01 15.75
N ASP A 377 6.40 -0.29 17.03
CA ASP A 377 7.09 -1.42 17.68
C ASP A 377 6.31 -2.75 17.55
N ILE A 378 5.03 -2.71 17.14
CA ILE A 378 4.22 -3.88 16.91
C ILE A 378 4.00 -4.05 15.39
N ASN A 379 5.05 -4.39 14.66
CA ASN A 379 4.91 -5.06 13.37
C ASN A 379 4.65 -6.57 13.55
N ARG A 380 4.24 -6.95 14.75
CA ARG A 380 3.85 -8.32 15.05
C ARG A 380 2.49 -8.61 14.43
N SER A 381 2.29 -9.86 14.08
CA SER A 381 0.99 -10.42 13.78
C SER A 381 0.03 -10.15 14.96
N ILE A 382 -0.63 -9.02 14.92
CA ILE A 382 -1.86 -8.91 15.66
C ILE A 382 -2.88 -9.57 14.74
N ASP A 383 -3.49 -10.64 15.21
CA ASP A 383 -4.73 -11.15 14.68
C ASP A 383 -5.79 -10.04 14.83
N ILE A 384 -5.68 -9.02 13.99
CA ILE A 384 -6.77 -8.09 13.80
C ILE A 384 -7.71 -8.81 12.87
N GLY A 385 -8.53 -9.63 13.51
CA GLY A 385 -9.46 -10.51 12.88
C GLY A 385 -10.09 -9.94 11.62
N THR A 386 -10.26 -10.81 10.71
CA THR A 386 -11.32 -10.93 9.73
C THR A 386 -11.63 -9.74 8.86
N THR A 387 -11.44 -9.93 7.61
CA THR A 387 -11.97 -9.15 6.51
C THR A 387 -13.52 -9.10 6.49
N ASN A 388 -14.20 -9.85 7.35
CA ASN A 388 -15.66 -10.03 7.32
C ASN A 388 -16.40 -9.42 8.47
N LEU A 389 -16.03 -8.24 8.75
CA LEU A 389 -16.89 -7.48 9.63
C LEU A 389 -18.11 -7.02 8.82
N PRO A 390 -19.33 -7.00 9.40
CA PRO A 390 -20.56 -6.63 8.68
C PRO A 390 -20.52 -5.28 7.98
N THR A 391 -19.50 -4.47 8.29
CA THR A 391 -19.25 -3.15 7.73
C THR A 391 -18.20 -3.16 6.60
N ALA A 392 -17.51 -4.28 6.37
CA ALA A 392 -16.67 -4.41 5.19
C ALA A 392 -17.58 -4.52 3.97
N LYS A 393 -17.43 -3.60 3.02
CA LYS A 393 -18.14 -3.70 1.74
C LYS A 393 -17.70 -4.97 1.05
N GLU A 394 -18.65 -5.83 0.76
CA GLU A 394 -18.40 -7.04 0.00
C GLU A 394 -17.87 -6.70 -1.39
N SER A 395 -16.86 -7.42 -1.83
CA SER A 395 -16.27 -7.32 -3.16
C SER A 395 -16.85 -8.42 -4.03
N PRO A 396 -17.84 -8.13 -4.92
CA PRO A 396 -18.56 -9.14 -5.68
C PRO A 396 -17.65 -9.93 -6.64
N GLU A 397 -16.54 -9.36 -7.04
CA GLU A 397 -15.52 -9.96 -7.90
C GLU A 397 -14.59 -10.96 -7.20
N LEU A 398 -14.66 -11.06 -5.86
CA LEU A 398 -13.89 -12.03 -5.08
C LEU A 398 -14.73 -13.25 -4.70
N PRO A 399 -14.11 -14.42 -4.52
CA PRO A 399 -14.79 -15.58 -3.97
C PRO A 399 -15.42 -15.29 -2.61
N LEU A 400 -16.50 -15.99 -2.32
CA LEU A 400 -17.18 -15.93 -1.02
C LEU A 400 -17.32 -17.34 -0.46
N PHE A 401 -16.80 -17.54 0.73
CA PHE A 401 -16.79 -18.82 1.44
C PHE A 401 -17.70 -18.73 2.66
N ARG A 402 -18.48 -19.79 2.89
CA ARG A 402 -19.17 -20.01 4.17
C ARG A 402 -18.30 -20.89 5.04
N ILE A 403 -18.02 -20.42 6.24
CA ILE A 403 -17.30 -21.13 7.28
C ILE A 403 -18.31 -21.70 8.25
N ILE A 404 -18.17 -22.97 8.59
CA ILE A 404 -18.99 -23.68 9.56
C ILE A 404 -18.05 -24.37 10.55
N CYS A 405 -17.93 -23.81 11.73
CA CYS A 405 -17.09 -24.37 12.82
C CYS A 405 -17.71 -25.62 13.40
N ASP A 406 -16.93 -26.61 13.71
CA ASP A 406 -17.38 -27.83 14.40
C ASP A 406 -17.97 -27.49 15.79
N ALA A 407 -18.95 -28.25 16.24
CA ALA A 407 -19.61 -27.98 17.52
C ALA A 407 -18.66 -28.00 18.73
N SER A 408 -17.64 -28.85 18.68
CA SER A 408 -16.59 -28.98 19.70
C SER A 408 -15.48 -27.92 19.61
N ALA A 409 -15.35 -27.20 18.48
CA ALA A 409 -14.33 -26.21 18.30
C ALA A 409 -14.66 -24.91 19.06
N PRO A 410 -13.66 -24.11 19.46
CA PRO A 410 -13.88 -22.73 19.86
C PRO A 410 -14.55 -21.95 18.72
N SER A 411 -15.62 -21.22 19.01
CA SER A 411 -16.24 -20.33 18.01
C SER A 411 -15.29 -19.19 17.64
N HIS A 412 -15.42 -18.65 16.43
CA HIS A 412 -14.75 -17.44 16.07
C HIS A 412 -15.16 -16.29 17.01
N ARG A 413 -14.18 -15.53 17.52
CA ARG A 413 -14.37 -14.52 18.58
C ARG A 413 -15.42 -13.46 18.26
N GLN A 414 -15.54 -13.07 16.98
CA GLN A 414 -16.43 -11.96 16.56
C GLN A 414 -17.60 -12.44 15.70
N LEU A 415 -17.48 -13.57 14.99
CA LEU A 415 -18.44 -13.98 13.96
C LEU A 415 -19.24 -15.22 14.34
N GLY A 416 -18.99 -15.81 15.50
CA GLY A 416 -19.71 -17.00 15.96
C GLY A 416 -19.26 -18.27 15.25
N ARG A 417 -20.22 -19.19 14.94
CA ARG A 417 -19.91 -20.52 14.40
C ARG A 417 -20.17 -20.66 12.91
N THR A 418 -21.01 -19.81 12.34
CA THR A 418 -21.32 -19.83 10.90
C THR A 418 -21.28 -18.43 10.37
N PHE A 419 -20.42 -18.17 9.40
CA PHE A 419 -20.22 -16.84 8.84
C PHE A 419 -19.63 -16.90 7.42
N LEU A 420 -19.63 -15.76 6.75
CA LEU A 420 -19.10 -15.61 5.40
C LEU A 420 -17.73 -14.93 5.42
N THR A 421 -16.83 -15.35 4.52
CA THR A 421 -15.52 -14.72 4.32
C THR A 421 -15.08 -14.75 2.86
N GLN A 422 -14.37 -13.72 2.42
CA GLN A 422 -13.70 -13.70 1.11
C GLN A 422 -12.26 -14.22 1.18
N ASP A 423 -11.69 -14.30 2.36
CA ASP A 423 -10.39 -14.90 2.63
C ASP A 423 -10.36 -15.52 4.04
N PRO A 424 -10.31 -16.84 4.15
CA PRO A 424 -10.18 -17.49 5.45
C PRO A 424 -8.84 -17.24 6.16
N GLY A 425 -7.86 -16.58 5.52
CA GLY A 425 -6.62 -16.13 6.15
C GLY A 425 -5.83 -17.26 6.79
N ARG A 426 -5.41 -17.03 8.04
CA ARG A 426 -4.64 -18.00 8.84
C ARG A 426 -5.40 -19.32 9.07
N GLY A 427 -6.73 -19.33 9.02
CA GLY A 427 -7.51 -20.55 9.12
C GLY A 427 -7.16 -21.60 8.05
N LEU A 428 -6.72 -21.15 6.84
CA LEU A 428 -6.23 -22.04 5.78
C LEU A 428 -4.88 -22.72 6.11
N ILE A 429 -4.18 -22.24 7.13
CA ILE A 429 -2.88 -22.76 7.56
C ILE A 429 -3.01 -23.61 8.81
N THR A 430 -3.79 -23.16 9.78
CA THR A 430 -3.91 -23.84 11.09
C THR A 430 -5.03 -24.85 11.14
N GLY A 431 -6.03 -24.76 10.25
CA GLY A 431 -7.25 -25.55 10.33
C GLY A 431 -8.15 -25.16 11.51
N LYS A 432 -7.89 -24.03 12.18
CA LYS A 432 -8.65 -23.60 13.37
C LYS A 432 -9.69 -22.54 13.00
N CYS A 433 -10.94 -22.78 13.39
CA CYS A 433 -12.02 -21.82 13.21
C CYS A 433 -11.72 -20.46 13.85
N ALA A 434 -11.10 -20.45 15.01
CA ALA A 434 -10.73 -19.23 15.72
C ALA A 434 -9.73 -18.35 14.95
N ASP A 435 -8.96 -18.91 14.01
CA ASP A 435 -7.95 -18.22 13.21
C ASP A 435 -8.47 -17.76 11.84
N VAL A 436 -9.71 -18.12 11.48
CA VAL A 436 -10.28 -17.74 10.17
C VAL A 436 -10.33 -16.23 9.99
N GLY A 437 -9.91 -15.76 8.82
CA GLY A 437 -9.88 -14.35 8.45
C GLY A 437 -8.75 -13.54 9.09
N SER A 438 -7.94 -14.15 9.97
CA SER A 438 -6.76 -13.48 10.54
C SER A 438 -5.68 -13.31 9.49
N THR A 439 -5.11 -12.11 9.38
CA THR A 439 -3.97 -11.79 8.52
C THR A 439 -2.96 -10.93 9.27
N LEU A 440 -1.71 -10.98 8.84
CA LEU A 440 -0.65 -10.14 9.42
C LEU A 440 -0.88 -8.68 9.03
N MET A 441 -0.63 -7.76 9.97
CA MET A 441 -0.63 -6.33 9.67
C MET A 441 0.44 -5.96 8.65
N GLN A 442 0.12 -5.00 7.80
CA GLN A 442 1.07 -4.37 6.90
C GLN A 442 1.83 -3.26 7.62
N GLN A 443 3.11 -3.11 7.30
CA GLN A 443 3.85 -1.94 7.74
C GLN A 443 3.36 -0.67 7.05
N PHE A 444 3.57 0.49 7.68
CA PHE A 444 3.10 1.78 7.17
C PHE A 444 4.10 2.51 6.26
N ARG A 445 5.34 2.05 6.17
CA ARG A 445 6.35 2.72 5.37
C ARG A 445 6.05 2.64 3.87
N GLY A 446 6.21 3.78 3.19
CA GLY A 446 5.96 3.90 1.75
C GLY A 446 4.49 3.73 1.37
N LEU A 447 3.54 4.12 2.22
CA LEU A 447 2.11 4.01 1.90
C LEU A 447 1.74 4.78 0.63
N ALA A 448 2.24 6.01 0.46
CA ALA A 448 1.92 6.84 -0.71
C ALA A 448 2.26 6.18 -2.05
N ALA A 449 3.30 5.34 -2.10
CA ALA A 449 3.79 4.72 -3.32
C ALA A 449 3.09 3.39 -3.71
N ARG A 450 2.23 2.82 -2.86
CA ARG A 450 1.78 1.43 -3.02
C ARG A 450 0.26 1.21 -2.90
N ALA A 451 -0.53 2.19 -3.27
CA ALA A 451 -1.99 2.00 -3.37
C ALA A 451 -2.35 0.84 -4.34
N PRO A 452 -3.51 0.17 -4.14
CA PRO A 452 -4.50 0.33 -3.08
C PRO A 452 -4.13 -0.40 -1.79
N TYR A 453 -4.98 -0.30 -0.77
CA TYR A 453 -4.69 -0.77 0.58
C TYR A 453 -5.56 -1.97 0.99
N PHE A 454 -5.23 -2.55 2.16
CA PHE A 454 -5.68 -3.84 2.67
C PHE A 454 -5.15 -5.04 1.86
N ALA A 455 -5.28 -6.24 2.43
CA ALA A 455 -4.84 -7.47 1.77
C ALA A 455 -5.62 -7.74 0.47
N ASN A 456 -6.86 -7.27 0.38
CA ASN A 456 -7.77 -7.43 -0.77
C ASN A 456 -7.87 -6.17 -1.66
N GLY A 457 -7.03 -5.15 -1.46
CA GLY A 457 -7.04 -3.94 -2.27
C GLY A 457 -8.34 -3.12 -2.20
N ALA A 458 -9.12 -3.25 -1.11
CA ALA A 458 -10.46 -2.67 -1.03
C ALA A 458 -10.50 -1.15 -0.87
N ALA A 459 -9.42 -0.52 -0.40
CA ALA A 459 -9.31 0.93 -0.31
C ALA A 459 -8.35 1.44 -1.38
N ARG A 460 -8.85 2.24 -2.32
CA ARG A 460 -8.11 2.75 -3.48
C ARG A 460 -7.06 3.79 -3.08
N ASP A 461 -7.34 4.55 -2.03
CA ASP A 461 -6.49 5.62 -1.53
C ASP A 461 -6.55 5.71 0.02
N LEU A 462 -5.75 6.60 0.60
CA LEU A 462 -5.69 6.79 2.06
C LEU A 462 -6.98 7.40 2.63
N GLY A 463 -7.73 8.15 1.85
CA GLY A 463 -9.04 8.67 2.26
C GLY A 463 -10.04 7.54 2.45
N GLU A 464 -10.17 6.64 1.47
CA GLU A 464 -11.03 5.44 1.58
C GLU A 464 -10.59 4.51 2.72
N LEU A 465 -9.26 4.40 2.95
CA LEU A 465 -8.73 3.64 4.07
C LEU A 465 -9.19 4.23 5.41
N VAL A 466 -9.06 5.53 5.60
CA VAL A 466 -9.52 6.22 6.82
C VAL A 466 -11.03 6.13 6.97
N ASP A 467 -11.78 6.32 5.88
CA ASP A 467 -13.24 6.15 5.85
C ASP A 467 -13.68 4.74 6.26
N PHE A 468 -12.95 3.71 5.85
CA PHE A 468 -13.22 2.34 6.28
C PHE A 468 -13.12 2.20 7.80
N TYR A 469 -12.04 2.69 8.40
CA TYR A 469 -11.85 2.64 9.85
C TYR A 469 -12.91 3.45 10.61
N ASP A 470 -13.24 4.65 10.12
CA ASP A 470 -14.28 5.49 10.70
C ASP A 470 -15.63 4.78 10.74
N ARG A 471 -16.07 4.22 9.60
CA ARG A 471 -17.33 3.46 9.52
C ARG A 471 -17.28 2.17 10.35
N ARG A 472 -16.14 1.45 10.28
CA ARG A 472 -15.99 0.14 10.95
C ARG A 472 -16.09 0.26 12.45
N PHE A 473 -15.46 1.25 13.05
CA PHE A 473 -15.38 1.43 14.50
C PHE A 473 -16.26 2.57 15.02
N LYS A 474 -17.03 3.23 14.13
CA LYS A 474 -17.92 4.35 14.47
C LYS A 474 -17.16 5.45 15.23
N ILE A 475 -15.98 5.84 14.73
CA ILE A 475 -15.08 6.79 15.38
C ILE A 475 -15.68 8.20 15.39
N GLY A 476 -16.47 8.54 14.36
CA GLY A 476 -17.14 9.84 14.22
C GLY A 476 -16.18 10.95 13.79
N LEU A 477 -15.30 10.65 12.83
CA LEU A 477 -14.35 11.63 12.31
C LEU A 477 -15.04 12.63 11.38
N THR A 478 -14.70 13.90 11.54
CA THR A 478 -15.05 14.95 10.55
C THR A 478 -14.20 14.81 9.29
N ASP A 479 -14.66 15.39 8.17
CA ASP A 479 -13.89 15.39 6.91
C ASP A 479 -12.50 16.02 7.05
N LYS A 480 -12.36 17.01 7.95
CA LYS A 480 -11.07 17.61 8.26
C LYS A 480 -10.16 16.62 8.98
N GLU A 481 -10.65 15.93 9.98
CA GLU A 481 -9.89 14.91 10.73
C GLU A 481 -9.50 13.73 9.84
N LYS A 482 -10.35 13.31 8.90
CA LYS A 482 -10.03 12.29 7.91
C LYS A 482 -8.88 12.73 7.00
N ARG A 483 -8.90 13.96 6.51
CA ARG A 483 -7.78 14.51 5.73
C ARG A 483 -6.50 14.63 6.56
N ASP A 484 -6.59 15.08 7.82
CA ASP A 484 -5.44 15.19 8.71
C ASP A 484 -4.78 13.81 8.94
N LEU A 485 -5.58 12.77 9.14
CA LEU A 485 -5.09 11.38 9.24
C LEU A 485 -4.48 10.88 7.91
N ALA A 486 -5.11 11.12 6.77
CA ALA A 486 -4.60 10.72 5.47
C ALA A 486 -3.25 11.39 5.17
N ASN A 487 -3.10 12.69 5.48
CA ASN A 487 -1.85 13.43 5.34
C ASN A 487 -0.75 12.88 6.28
N PHE A 488 -1.10 12.47 7.49
CA PHE A 488 -0.15 11.80 8.38
C PHE A 488 0.32 10.46 7.80
N LEU A 489 -0.60 9.64 7.31
CA LEU A 489 -0.28 8.34 6.75
C LEU A 489 0.56 8.44 5.45
N SER A 490 0.35 9.48 4.64
CA SER A 490 1.06 9.65 3.36
C SER A 490 2.55 9.92 3.52
N ILE A 491 3.01 10.43 4.66
CA ILE A 491 4.42 10.76 4.91
C ILE A 491 5.22 9.64 5.58
N LEU A 492 4.61 8.48 5.84
CA LEU A 492 5.27 7.31 6.47
C LEU A 492 5.93 6.36 5.42
#